data_5ad9e6aaf97448e49977f05f01f692c3
#
_entry.id   5ad9e6aaf97448e49977f05f01f692c3
#
_cell.length_a   1.000
_cell.length_b   1.000
_cell.length_c   1.000
_cell.angle_alpha   90.00
_cell.angle_beta   90.00
_cell.angle_gamma   90.00
#
_symmetry.space_group_name_H-M   'P 1'
#
loop_
_entity.id
_entity.type
_entity.pdbx_description
1 polymer ?
#
loop_
_entity_poly.entity_id
_entity_poly.type
_entity_poly.pdbx_seq_one_letter_code
_entity_poly.pdbx_strand_id
1 'polypeptide(L)'
;RQYDAGDYLAMIDQVQAALDRPAISTDVIVGFPGETEADFEASVAVARHAKCVKIHGFPFSARPGTAAARWADRFVPHPVIRERLQMLAALERECSLDYRRTLIGMVERVIVEGTLRTPPARAHDLSLDLSFDQSRDREGAGILDQYRDREGADVFADEAIRDNAVIPAGAIAFGRADRYFEVYFEADGSIRKGELVPVCLERATPDRTHGTWVRTTDRRIPLPVLSTAG
;
A
#
# COMPACT_ATOMS: atom_id res chain seq x y z
N ARG A 1 10.33 -12.23 23.58
CA ARG A 1 9.97 -10.80 23.44
C ARG A 1 9.50 -10.30 24.81
N GLN A 2 9.63 -9.02 25.09
CA GLN A 2 9.25 -8.40 26.35
C GLN A 2 7.79 -7.93 26.37
N TYR A 3 7.01 -8.17 25.32
CA TYR A 3 5.61 -7.79 25.16
C TYR A 3 4.84 -8.89 24.43
N ASP A 4 3.55 -8.99 24.70
CA ASP A 4 2.61 -9.88 24.03
C ASP A 4 1.71 -9.15 23.01
N ALA A 5 0.75 -9.88 22.41
CA ALA A 5 -0.16 -9.28 21.45
C ALA A 5 -1.10 -8.23 22.07
N GLY A 6 -1.50 -8.42 23.35
CA GLY A 6 -2.33 -7.47 24.07
C GLY A 6 -1.61 -6.15 24.32
N ASP A 7 -0.35 -6.20 24.75
CA ASP A 7 0.49 -5.01 24.94
C ASP A 7 0.64 -4.24 23.62
N TYR A 8 0.87 -4.98 22.50
CA TYR A 8 0.98 -4.38 21.17
C TYR A 8 -0.31 -3.67 20.74
N LEU A 9 -1.46 -4.31 20.92
CA LEU A 9 -2.75 -3.73 20.57
C LEU A 9 -3.06 -2.50 21.42
N ALA A 10 -2.80 -2.55 22.75
CA ALA A 10 -2.96 -1.39 23.62
C ALA A 10 -2.10 -0.20 23.18
N MET A 11 -0.87 -0.45 22.72
CA MET A 11 -0.01 0.59 22.17
C MET A 11 -0.60 1.19 20.86
N ILE A 12 -1.12 0.35 19.96
CA ILE A 12 -1.76 0.80 18.72
C ILE A 12 -2.99 1.67 19.03
N ASP A 13 -3.83 1.25 19.98
CA ASP A 13 -5.01 2.03 20.40
C ASP A 13 -4.62 3.41 20.95
N GLN A 14 -3.52 3.49 21.73
CA GLN A 14 -2.98 4.77 22.19
C GLN A 14 -2.51 5.66 21.04
N VAL A 15 -1.81 5.10 20.04
CA VAL A 15 -1.37 5.85 18.85
C VAL A 15 -2.57 6.37 18.05
N GLN A 16 -3.59 5.51 17.84
CA GLN A 16 -4.81 5.90 17.13
C GLN A 16 -5.62 6.98 17.88
N ALA A 17 -5.60 6.96 19.21
CA ALA A 17 -6.27 7.98 20.02
C ALA A 17 -5.51 9.32 20.07
N ALA A 18 -4.17 9.27 19.99
CA ALA A 18 -3.32 10.46 20.12
C ALA A 18 -3.11 11.20 18.78
N LEU A 19 -3.24 10.53 17.64
CA LEU A 19 -2.96 11.10 16.31
C LEU A 19 -4.24 11.23 15.48
N ASP A 20 -4.28 12.25 14.61
CA ASP A 20 -5.37 12.40 13.67
C ASP A 20 -5.25 11.39 12.54
N ARG A 21 -6.06 10.33 12.63
CA ARG A 21 -6.15 9.28 11.60
C ARG A 21 -4.78 8.80 11.10
N PRO A 22 -3.94 8.21 11.96
CA PRO A 22 -2.62 7.73 11.57
C PRO A 22 -2.72 6.60 10.54
N ALA A 23 -1.87 6.61 9.54
CA ALA A 23 -1.70 5.50 8.61
C ALA A 23 -0.80 4.44 9.25
N ILE A 24 -1.38 3.35 9.73
CA ILE A 24 -0.64 2.25 10.36
C ILE A 24 -0.18 1.26 9.29
N SER A 25 1.11 0.94 9.28
CA SER A 25 1.68 -0.12 8.44
C SER A 25 2.36 -1.18 9.29
N THR A 26 2.47 -2.40 8.76
CA THR A 26 3.13 -3.50 9.47
C THR A 26 3.84 -4.44 8.50
N ASP A 27 4.90 -5.08 9.00
CA ASP A 27 5.60 -6.16 8.33
C ASP A 27 5.20 -7.50 8.99
N VAL A 28 4.79 -8.47 8.16
CA VAL A 28 4.38 -9.81 8.63
C VAL A 28 5.20 -10.87 7.92
N ILE A 29 5.92 -11.70 8.69
CA ILE A 29 6.57 -12.90 8.15
C ILE A 29 5.57 -14.05 8.21
N VAL A 30 5.31 -14.66 7.05
CA VAL A 30 4.37 -15.78 6.89
C VAL A 30 5.13 -17.08 6.67
N GLY A 31 4.68 -18.15 7.33
CA GLY A 31 5.29 -19.47 7.19
C GLY A 31 6.55 -19.65 8.02
N PHE A 32 6.68 -18.94 9.14
CA PHE A 32 7.75 -19.20 10.11
C PHE A 32 7.70 -20.66 10.55
N PRO A 33 8.85 -21.36 10.73
CA PRO A 33 8.87 -22.76 11.09
C PRO A 33 8.01 -23.08 12.31
N GLY A 34 7.02 -23.94 12.12
CA GLY A 34 6.04 -24.31 13.16
C GLY A 34 4.84 -23.38 13.29
N GLU A 35 4.68 -22.37 12.42
CA GLU A 35 3.49 -21.53 12.39
C GLU A 35 2.24 -22.36 12.08
N THR A 36 1.32 -22.41 13.04
CA THR A 36 0.03 -23.09 12.89
C THR A 36 -1.00 -22.18 12.21
N GLU A 37 -2.16 -22.72 11.85
CA GLU A 37 -3.28 -21.92 11.36
C GLU A 37 -3.74 -20.91 12.40
N ALA A 38 -3.85 -21.33 13.67
CA ALA A 38 -4.24 -20.44 14.77
C ALA A 38 -3.26 -19.27 14.97
N ASP A 39 -1.94 -19.50 14.79
CA ASP A 39 -0.94 -18.43 14.87
C ASP A 39 -1.11 -17.42 13.72
N PHE A 40 -1.39 -17.92 12.52
CA PHE A 40 -1.65 -17.06 11.38
C PHE A 40 -2.96 -16.26 11.54
N GLU A 41 -4.04 -16.91 11.97
CA GLU A 41 -5.32 -16.23 12.28
C GLU A 41 -5.16 -15.16 13.35
N ALA A 42 -4.36 -15.40 14.38
CA ALA A 42 -4.03 -14.40 15.39
C ALA A 42 -3.29 -13.19 14.77
N SER A 43 -2.37 -13.43 13.85
CA SER A 43 -1.66 -12.36 13.12
C SER A 43 -2.61 -11.53 12.26
N VAL A 44 -3.56 -12.18 11.56
CA VAL A 44 -4.63 -11.52 10.79
C VAL A 44 -5.52 -10.67 11.71
N ALA A 45 -5.91 -11.21 12.88
CA ALA A 45 -6.74 -10.48 13.84
C ALA A 45 -6.03 -9.22 14.38
N VAL A 46 -4.74 -9.30 14.67
CA VAL A 46 -3.92 -8.15 15.08
C VAL A 46 -3.87 -7.08 13.99
N ALA A 47 -3.59 -7.47 12.73
CA ALA A 47 -3.53 -6.53 11.61
C ALA A 47 -4.88 -5.86 11.33
N ARG A 48 -5.98 -6.61 11.47
CA ARG A 48 -7.36 -6.11 11.33
C ARG A 48 -7.72 -5.12 12.44
N HIS A 49 -7.40 -5.43 13.69
CA HIS A 49 -7.64 -4.52 14.83
C HIS A 49 -6.86 -3.22 14.66
N ALA A 50 -5.58 -3.33 14.28
CA ALA A 50 -4.72 -2.18 14.03
C ALA A 50 -5.17 -1.36 12.81
N LYS A 51 -6.12 -1.85 11.98
CA LYS A 51 -6.58 -1.23 10.74
C LYS A 51 -5.42 -0.86 9.82
N CYS A 52 -4.49 -1.82 9.64
CA CYS A 52 -3.28 -1.58 8.86
C CYS A 52 -3.61 -1.21 7.42
N VAL A 53 -3.24 0.00 7.02
CA VAL A 53 -3.45 0.49 5.64
C VAL A 53 -2.46 -0.12 4.66
N LYS A 54 -1.33 -0.63 5.16
CA LYS A 54 -0.32 -1.36 4.41
C LYS A 54 0.18 -2.55 5.23
N ILE A 55 0.19 -3.74 4.62
CA ILE A 55 0.69 -4.98 5.22
C ILE A 55 1.74 -5.57 4.30
N HIS A 56 3.00 -5.42 4.67
CA HIS A 56 4.11 -6.05 3.95
C HIS A 56 4.22 -7.51 4.37
N GLY A 57 3.60 -8.41 3.62
CA GLY A 57 3.70 -9.85 3.84
C GLY A 57 4.97 -10.43 3.22
N PHE A 58 5.83 -11.05 4.04
CA PHE A 58 7.06 -11.70 3.57
C PHE A 58 6.97 -13.20 3.80
N PRO A 59 7.23 -14.05 2.78
CA PRO A 59 7.41 -15.46 3.02
C PRO A 59 8.65 -15.68 3.88
N PHE A 60 8.58 -16.62 4.85
CA PHE A 60 9.75 -17.00 5.60
C PHE A 60 10.85 -17.52 4.65
N SER A 61 12.06 -17.04 4.84
CA SER A 61 13.26 -17.49 4.12
C SER A 61 14.32 -17.96 5.11
N ALA A 62 14.70 -19.22 5.00
CA ALA A 62 15.73 -19.82 5.84
C ALA A 62 17.11 -19.21 5.54
N ARG A 63 17.69 -18.53 6.52
CA ARG A 63 19.04 -17.96 6.37
C ARG A 63 20.09 -18.86 7.01
N PRO A 64 21.16 -19.25 6.30
CA PRO A 64 22.23 -20.08 6.86
C PRO A 64 22.76 -19.49 8.18
N GLY A 65 23.03 -20.39 9.15
CA GLY A 65 23.54 -19.99 10.47
C GLY A 65 22.50 -19.59 11.50
N THR A 66 21.22 -19.39 11.11
CA THR A 66 20.15 -19.09 12.07
C THR A 66 19.57 -20.36 12.72
N ALA A 67 18.97 -20.21 13.93
CA ALA A 67 18.27 -21.32 14.57
C ALA A 67 17.09 -21.82 13.72
N ALA A 68 16.33 -20.90 13.13
CA ALA A 68 15.15 -21.22 12.33
C ALA A 68 15.50 -22.03 11.06
N ALA A 69 16.68 -21.83 10.46
CA ALA A 69 17.13 -22.63 9.32
C ALA A 69 17.35 -24.11 9.65
N ARG A 70 17.54 -24.46 10.93
CA ARG A 70 17.73 -25.84 11.42
C ARG A 70 16.42 -26.59 11.67
N TRP A 71 15.28 -25.91 11.61
CA TRP A 71 13.95 -26.49 11.86
C TRP A 71 13.25 -26.90 10.55
N ALA A 72 13.99 -27.50 9.64
CA ALA A 72 13.49 -27.85 8.31
C ALA A 72 12.27 -28.80 8.35
N ASP A 73 12.18 -29.64 9.38
CA ASP A 73 11.05 -30.53 9.66
C ASP A 73 9.75 -29.79 10.03
N ARG A 74 9.86 -28.48 10.33
CA ARG A 74 8.73 -27.61 10.72
C ARG A 74 8.41 -26.54 9.68
N PHE A 75 9.02 -26.59 8.50
CA PHE A 75 8.74 -25.60 7.46
C PHE A 75 7.31 -25.72 6.98
N VAL A 76 6.63 -24.58 6.91
CA VAL A 76 5.28 -24.51 6.35
C VAL A 76 5.35 -24.71 4.83
N PRO A 77 4.47 -25.56 4.23
CA PRO A 77 4.46 -25.79 2.80
C PRO A 77 4.23 -24.51 1.99
N HIS A 78 4.95 -24.35 0.86
CA HIS A 78 4.81 -23.18 -0.02
C HIS A 78 3.38 -22.85 -0.46
N PRO A 79 2.50 -23.82 -0.80
CA PRO A 79 1.12 -23.51 -1.13
C PRO A 79 0.38 -22.80 0.01
N VAL A 80 0.59 -23.25 1.25
CA VAL A 80 -0.02 -22.63 2.45
C VAL A 80 0.50 -21.19 2.66
N ILE A 81 1.81 -20.97 2.50
CA ILE A 81 2.41 -19.63 2.58
C ILE A 81 1.79 -18.71 1.54
N ARG A 82 1.61 -19.19 0.30
CA ARG A 82 1.01 -18.41 -0.79
C ARG A 82 -0.44 -18.03 -0.47
N GLU A 83 -1.24 -18.97 0.03
CA GLU A 83 -2.62 -18.71 0.44
C GLU A 83 -2.69 -17.66 1.55
N ARG A 84 -1.87 -17.81 2.59
CA ARG A 84 -1.79 -16.86 3.71
C ARG A 84 -1.39 -15.45 3.24
N LEU A 85 -0.43 -15.33 2.33
CA LEU A 85 -0.05 -14.05 1.75
C LEU A 85 -1.20 -13.42 0.94
N GLN A 86 -1.99 -14.21 0.21
CA GLN A 86 -3.18 -13.71 -0.50
C GLN A 86 -4.25 -13.22 0.49
N MET A 87 -4.44 -13.90 1.62
CA MET A 87 -5.35 -13.45 2.69
C MET A 87 -4.90 -12.11 3.29
N LEU A 88 -3.61 -11.93 3.57
CA LEU A 88 -3.07 -10.65 4.04
C LEU A 88 -3.24 -9.53 3.01
N ALA A 89 -3.02 -9.81 1.74
CA ALA A 89 -3.24 -8.83 0.67
C ALA A 89 -4.72 -8.45 0.51
N ALA A 90 -5.64 -9.37 0.74
CA ALA A 90 -7.07 -9.08 0.76
C ALA A 90 -7.46 -8.20 1.95
N LEU A 91 -6.94 -8.51 3.14
CA LEU A 91 -7.14 -7.69 4.34
C LEU A 91 -6.57 -6.27 4.17
N GLU A 92 -5.37 -6.14 3.59
CA GLU A 92 -4.79 -4.84 3.29
C GLU A 92 -5.71 -4.00 2.40
N ARG A 93 -6.22 -4.58 1.30
CA ARG A 93 -7.14 -3.86 0.40
C ARG A 93 -8.40 -3.39 1.11
N GLU A 94 -8.98 -4.21 1.99
CA GLU A 94 -10.13 -3.86 2.82
C GLU A 94 -9.80 -2.68 3.75
N CYS A 95 -8.78 -2.83 4.60
CA CYS A 95 -8.38 -1.82 5.57
C CYS A 95 -7.93 -0.51 4.90
N SER A 96 -7.17 -0.60 3.81
CA SER A 96 -6.72 0.57 3.04
C SER A 96 -7.89 1.33 2.43
N LEU A 97 -8.88 0.63 1.86
CA LEU A 97 -10.07 1.28 1.31
C LEU A 97 -10.87 1.99 2.40
N ASP A 98 -11.12 1.33 3.53
CA ASP A 98 -11.88 1.92 4.63
C ASP A 98 -11.15 3.13 5.21
N TYR A 99 -9.84 3.05 5.36
CA TYR A 99 -9.02 4.18 5.78
C TYR A 99 -9.14 5.37 4.80
N ARG A 100 -8.95 5.15 3.51
CA ARG A 100 -9.03 6.21 2.49
C ARG A 100 -10.43 6.84 2.42
N ARG A 101 -11.49 6.07 2.69
CA ARG A 101 -12.86 6.59 2.81
C ARG A 101 -13.02 7.59 3.95
N THR A 102 -12.31 7.42 5.06
CA THR A 102 -12.35 8.38 6.19
C THR A 102 -11.72 9.73 5.86
N LEU A 103 -10.93 9.79 4.78
CA LEU A 103 -10.22 10.99 4.34
C LEU A 103 -10.96 11.76 3.23
N ILE A 104 -12.08 11.26 2.73
CA ILE A 104 -12.86 11.95 1.69
C ILE A 104 -13.32 13.32 2.19
N GLY A 105 -13.14 14.34 1.34
CA GLY A 105 -13.39 15.75 1.65
C GLY A 105 -12.21 16.47 2.30
N MET A 106 -11.14 15.75 2.64
CA MET A 106 -9.92 16.36 3.17
C MET A 106 -8.95 16.75 2.05
N VAL A 107 -8.12 17.74 2.35
CA VAL A 107 -7.01 18.14 1.47
C VAL A 107 -5.75 17.44 1.96
N GLU A 108 -5.18 16.58 1.10
CA GLU A 108 -3.91 15.90 1.33
C GLU A 108 -2.82 16.53 0.45
N ARG A 109 -1.58 16.53 0.96
CA ARG A 109 -0.43 16.88 0.15
C ARG A 109 0.03 15.67 -0.63
N VAL A 110 0.18 15.83 -1.93
CA VAL A 110 0.54 14.75 -2.85
C VAL A 110 1.84 15.12 -3.56
N ILE A 111 2.86 14.30 -3.44
CA ILE A 111 4.06 14.42 -4.28
C ILE A 111 3.77 13.80 -5.64
N VAL A 112 3.90 14.58 -6.70
CA VAL A 112 3.56 14.16 -8.05
C VAL A 112 4.64 13.24 -8.59
N GLU A 113 4.26 11.99 -8.92
CA GLU A 113 5.18 10.96 -9.42
C GLU A 113 5.15 10.82 -10.94
N GLY A 114 4.01 11.17 -11.59
CA GLY A 114 3.88 11.05 -13.02
C GLY A 114 2.47 11.30 -13.56
N THR A 115 2.22 10.82 -14.77
CA THR A 115 0.91 10.87 -15.42
C THR A 115 0.51 9.49 -15.93
N LEU A 116 -0.81 9.25 -15.95
CA LEU A 116 -1.35 8.11 -16.70
C LEU A 116 -1.37 8.49 -18.20
N ARG A 117 -0.91 7.58 -19.05
CA ARG A 117 -1.25 7.67 -20.47
C ARG A 117 -2.77 7.57 -20.58
N THR A 118 -3.42 8.51 -21.27
CA THR A 118 -4.85 8.40 -21.56
C THR A 118 -5.07 7.09 -22.30
N PRO A 119 -5.85 6.14 -21.77
CA PRO A 119 -6.18 4.95 -22.53
C PRO A 119 -6.91 5.40 -23.79
N PRO A 120 -6.66 4.80 -24.97
CA PRO A 120 -7.49 5.04 -26.13
C PRO A 120 -8.94 4.74 -25.73
N ALA A 121 -9.85 5.62 -26.12
CA ALA A 121 -11.27 5.57 -25.74
C ALA A 121 -11.92 4.24 -26.12
N ARG A 122 -11.85 3.24 -25.26
CA ARG A 122 -12.65 1.99 -25.22
C ARG A 122 -12.39 1.30 -23.90
N ALA A 123 -13.11 1.73 -22.85
CA ALA A 123 -13.19 1.00 -21.60
C ALA A 123 -14.48 0.18 -21.60
N HIS A 124 -14.46 -0.99 -22.22
CA HIS A 124 -15.37 -2.09 -21.90
C HIS A 124 -14.57 -3.37 -22.15
N ASP A 125 -14.57 -4.19 -21.11
CA ASP A 125 -14.04 -5.55 -21.07
C ASP A 125 -12.57 -5.69 -20.60
N LEU A 126 -12.40 -5.71 -19.27
CA LEU A 126 -11.26 -6.35 -18.63
C LEU A 126 -11.78 -7.61 -17.91
N SER A 127 -12.07 -8.64 -18.69
CA SER A 127 -12.07 -9.99 -18.18
C SER A 127 -10.62 -10.36 -17.82
N LEU A 128 -10.37 -10.62 -16.54
CA LEU A 128 -9.10 -11.12 -16.03
C LEU A 128 -8.84 -12.50 -16.64
N ASP A 129 -7.94 -12.54 -17.63
CA ASP A 129 -7.40 -13.81 -18.14
C ASP A 129 -6.37 -14.35 -17.13
N LEU A 130 -6.82 -15.30 -16.30
CA LEU A 130 -6.00 -16.02 -15.33
C LEU A 130 -5.34 -17.24 -15.98
N SER A 131 -4.69 -17.09 -17.12
CA SER A 131 -3.87 -18.17 -17.67
C SER A 131 -2.50 -18.21 -16.97
N PHE A 132 -2.39 -19.13 -16.04
CA PHE A 132 -1.17 -19.43 -15.29
C PHE A 132 -0.26 -20.34 -16.12
N ASP A 133 0.90 -19.83 -16.54
CA ASP A 133 1.94 -20.62 -17.18
C ASP A 133 2.73 -21.42 -16.13
N GLN A 134 2.61 -22.77 -16.18
CA GLN A 134 3.20 -23.71 -15.23
C GLN A 134 4.66 -24.06 -15.52
N SER A 135 5.40 -23.38 -16.37
CA SER A 135 6.67 -23.86 -16.90
C SER A 135 7.96 -23.30 -16.29
N ARG A 136 7.92 -22.61 -15.13
CA ARG A 136 9.14 -22.08 -14.50
C ARG A 136 9.30 -22.40 -13.00
N ASP A 137 9.26 -23.70 -12.67
CA ASP A 137 9.75 -24.20 -11.39
C ASP A 137 11.22 -24.57 -11.49
N ARG A 138 12.10 -23.58 -11.34
CA ARG A 138 13.50 -23.82 -10.96
C ARG A 138 14.00 -22.63 -10.14
N GLU A 139 14.31 -22.96 -8.85
CA GLU A 139 15.12 -22.19 -7.90
C GLU A 139 14.54 -20.87 -7.36
N GLY A 140 14.00 -20.91 -6.16
CA GLY A 140 13.95 -19.97 -5.01
C GLY A 140 13.91 -18.45 -5.20
N ALA A 141 14.16 -17.91 -6.38
CA ALA A 141 14.23 -16.48 -6.66
C ALA A 141 12.90 -15.89 -7.18
N GLY A 142 11.97 -16.73 -7.63
CA GLY A 142 10.78 -16.27 -8.36
C GLY A 142 9.64 -15.69 -7.50
N ILE A 143 9.65 -15.89 -6.17
CA ILE A 143 8.51 -15.48 -5.32
C ILE A 143 8.56 -14.00 -4.99
N LEU A 144 9.74 -13.41 -4.86
CA LEU A 144 9.90 -11.98 -4.57
C LEU A 144 9.55 -11.10 -5.79
N ASP A 145 9.80 -11.57 -7.02
CA ASP A 145 9.46 -10.82 -8.23
C ASP A 145 7.94 -10.78 -8.47
N GLN A 146 7.19 -11.83 -8.15
CA GLN A 146 5.72 -11.83 -8.31
C GLN A 146 5.00 -10.86 -7.36
N TYR A 147 5.61 -10.50 -6.21
CA TYR A 147 5.06 -9.49 -5.31
C TYR A 147 5.43 -8.07 -5.74
N ARG A 148 6.57 -7.90 -6.41
CA ARG A 148 7.01 -6.62 -6.95
C ARG A 148 6.13 -6.15 -8.12
N ASP A 149 5.63 -7.09 -8.93
CA ASP A 149 4.86 -6.81 -10.14
C ASP A 149 3.37 -6.50 -9.88
N ARG A 150 2.83 -6.78 -8.69
CA ARG A 150 1.41 -6.50 -8.37
C ARG A 150 1.15 -5.10 -7.84
N GLU A 151 2.16 -4.37 -7.40
CA GLU A 151 2.01 -2.95 -7.04
C GLU A 151 2.07 -2.01 -8.26
N GLY A 152 2.34 -2.52 -9.46
CA GLY A 152 2.61 -1.70 -10.63
C GLY A 152 1.99 -2.13 -11.96
N ALA A 153 1.07 -3.09 -11.99
CA ALA A 153 0.70 -3.76 -13.25
C ALA A 153 -0.11 -2.92 -14.25
N ASP A 154 -0.50 -1.69 -13.96
CA ASP A 154 -1.24 -0.84 -14.92
C ASP A 154 -0.72 0.60 -15.03
N VAL A 155 0.41 0.90 -14.45
CA VAL A 155 1.09 2.17 -14.68
C VAL A 155 2.12 1.95 -15.78
N PHE A 156 1.72 2.00 -17.05
CA PHE A 156 2.66 2.37 -18.09
C PHE A 156 3.07 3.80 -17.79
N ALA A 157 4.06 3.96 -16.90
CA ALA A 157 4.77 5.22 -16.80
C ALA A 157 5.28 5.53 -18.19
N ASP A 158 4.79 6.62 -18.77
CA ASP A 158 5.32 7.13 -20.02
C ASP A 158 6.84 7.28 -19.85
N GLU A 159 7.61 6.92 -20.86
CA GLU A 159 9.07 6.99 -20.86
C GLU A 159 9.54 8.20 -20.09
N ALA A 160 10.14 7.93 -18.92
CA ALA A 160 10.86 8.86 -18.06
C ALA A 160 10.49 10.35 -18.29
N ILE A 161 9.31 10.77 -17.83
CA ILE A 161 9.08 12.20 -17.64
C ILE A 161 10.23 12.66 -16.75
N ARG A 162 11.12 13.49 -17.32
CA ARG A 162 12.30 13.99 -16.61
C ARG A 162 11.85 14.66 -15.33
N ASP A 163 12.61 14.51 -14.27
CA ASP A 163 12.33 15.22 -13.02
C ASP A 163 12.12 16.72 -13.32
N ASN A 164 11.12 17.32 -12.69
CA ASN A 164 10.71 18.69 -12.90
C ASN A 164 10.04 19.00 -14.28
N ALA A 165 9.62 17.99 -15.05
CA ALA A 165 8.84 18.22 -16.27
C ALA A 165 7.43 18.71 -15.95
N VAL A 166 6.92 19.64 -16.76
CA VAL A 166 5.54 20.13 -16.66
C VAL A 166 4.57 19.05 -17.13
N ILE A 167 3.54 18.79 -16.34
CA ILE A 167 2.47 17.87 -16.69
C ILE A 167 1.45 18.59 -17.56
N PRO A 168 1.09 18.06 -18.74
CA PRO A 168 0.15 18.71 -19.64
C PRO A 168 -1.23 18.93 -18.99
N ALA A 169 -1.91 20.01 -19.35
CA ALA A 169 -3.28 20.25 -18.94
C ALA A 169 -4.20 19.15 -19.46
N GLY A 170 -5.15 18.71 -18.61
CA GLY A 170 -6.09 17.63 -18.92
C GLY A 170 -5.49 16.21 -18.80
N ALA A 171 -4.19 16.08 -18.51
CA ALA A 171 -3.60 14.79 -18.18
C ALA A 171 -3.98 14.36 -16.76
N ILE A 172 -4.18 13.07 -16.57
CA ILE A 172 -4.36 12.53 -15.21
C ILE A 172 -2.99 12.35 -14.58
N ALA A 173 -2.68 13.22 -13.64
CA ALA A 173 -1.52 13.10 -12.77
C ALA A 173 -1.78 12.06 -11.68
N PHE A 174 -0.73 11.42 -11.20
CA PHE A 174 -0.78 10.60 -10.00
C PHE A 174 0.41 10.90 -9.11
N GLY A 175 0.24 10.59 -7.83
CA GLY A 175 1.29 10.78 -6.85
C GLY A 175 0.93 10.20 -5.49
N ARG A 176 1.86 10.30 -4.56
CA ARG A 176 1.76 9.74 -3.24
C ARG A 176 1.40 10.80 -2.20
N ALA A 177 0.32 10.56 -1.46
CA ALA A 177 -0.09 11.40 -0.36
C ALA A 177 0.84 11.24 0.86
N ASP A 178 0.87 12.23 1.75
CA ASP A 178 1.62 12.18 3.03
C ASP A 178 1.28 10.94 3.87
N ARG A 179 0.06 10.41 3.73
CA ARG A 179 -0.43 9.20 4.41
C ARG A 179 -0.17 7.90 3.63
N TYR A 180 0.73 7.95 2.66
CA TYR A 180 1.34 6.83 1.97
C TYR A 180 0.42 6.02 1.04
N PHE A 181 -0.62 6.63 0.48
CA PHE A 181 -1.45 6.02 -0.58
C PHE A 181 -1.41 6.87 -1.85
N GLU A 182 -1.74 6.25 -2.96
CA GLU A 182 -1.70 6.87 -4.27
C GLU A 182 -2.98 7.66 -4.57
N VAL A 183 -2.83 8.85 -5.14
CA VAL A 183 -3.93 9.75 -5.50
C VAL A 183 -3.82 10.15 -6.96
N TYR A 184 -4.95 10.12 -7.66
CA TYR A 184 -5.11 10.48 -9.06
C TYR A 184 -5.94 11.76 -9.17
N PHE A 185 -5.50 12.71 -9.98
CA PHE A 185 -6.18 13.99 -10.18
C PHE A 185 -5.85 14.58 -11.54
N GLU A 186 -6.72 15.47 -12.06
CA GLU A 186 -6.49 16.15 -13.34
C GLU A 186 -5.49 17.30 -13.16
N ALA A 187 -4.47 17.37 -14.03
CA ALA A 187 -3.50 18.45 -14.07
C ALA A 187 -3.97 19.61 -14.96
N ASP A 188 -3.60 20.83 -14.60
CA ASP A 188 -3.97 22.05 -15.34
C ASP A 188 -2.86 22.62 -16.23
N GLY A 189 -1.74 21.93 -16.37
CA GLY A 189 -0.58 22.38 -17.15
C GLY A 189 0.42 23.23 -16.39
N SER A 190 0.20 23.50 -15.09
CA SER A 190 1.15 24.24 -14.25
C SER A 190 1.95 23.35 -13.31
N ILE A 191 1.48 22.11 -13.04
CA ILE A 191 2.05 21.16 -12.12
C ILE A 191 3.29 20.48 -12.72
N ARG A 192 4.27 20.19 -11.87
CA ARG A 192 5.50 19.51 -12.27
C ARG A 192 5.67 18.18 -11.56
N LYS A 193 6.33 17.22 -12.22
CA LYS A 193 6.79 16.00 -11.55
C LYS A 193 7.75 16.34 -10.41
N GLY A 194 7.57 15.72 -9.25
CA GLY A 194 8.33 15.99 -8.02
C GLY A 194 7.78 17.15 -7.20
N GLU A 195 6.76 17.86 -7.68
CA GLU A 195 6.10 18.93 -6.93
C GLU A 195 5.16 18.38 -5.88
N LEU A 196 5.09 19.04 -4.73
CA LEU A 196 4.15 18.73 -3.66
C LEU A 196 2.92 19.63 -3.80
N VAL A 197 1.78 19.04 -4.12
CA VAL A 197 0.55 19.75 -4.42
C VAL A 197 -0.59 19.37 -3.47
N PRO A 198 -1.48 20.32 -3.08
CA PRO A 198 -2.66 19.99 -2.29
C PRO A 198 -3.77 19.42 -3.19
N VAL A 199 -4.33 18.28 -2.80
CA VAL A 199 -5.41 17.61 -3.52
C VAL A 199 -6.55 17.32 -2.54
N CYS A 200 -7.76 17.82 -2.84
CA CYS A 200 -8.97 17.47 -2.12
C CYS A 200 -9.42 16.08 -2.56
N LEU A 201 -9.53 15.16 -1.62
CA LEU A 201 -9.92 13.77 -1.90
C LEU A 201 -11.44 13.69 -2.08
N GLU A 202 -11.90 13.10 -3.18
CA GLU A 202 -13.33 13.06 -3.53
C GLU A 202 -13.89 11.64 -3.52
N ARG A 203 -13.10 10.66 -3.91
CA ARG A 203 -13.56 9.27 -4.04
C ARG A 203 -12.44 8.27 -3.81
N ALA A 204 -12.72 7.22 -3.03
CA ALA A 204 -11.88 6.05 -2.87
C ALA A 204 -12.58 4.81 -3.43
N THR A 205 -11.89 4.07 -4.27
CA THR A 205 -12.28 2.76 -4.79
C THR A 205 -11.28 1.71 -4.29
N PRO A 206 -11.52 0.41 -4.43
CA PRO A 206 -10.54 -0.61 -4.06
C PRO A 206 -9.15 -0.36 -4.66
N ASP A 207 -9.09 0.09 -5.90
CA ASP A 207 -7.84 0.23 -6.65
C ASP A 207 -7.25 1.64 -6.61
N ARG A 208 -8.09 2.68 -6.47
CA ARG A 208 -7.63 4.08 -6.67
C ARG A 208 -8.31 5.06 -5.72
N THR A 209 -7.59 6.14 -5.41
CA THR A 209 -8.17 7.34 -4.78
C THR A 209 -8.12 8.48 -5.76
N HIS A 210 -9.24 9.17 -5.94
CA HIS A 210 -9.36 10.31 -6.83
C HIS A 210 -9.60 11.58 -6.03
N GLY A 211 -9.08 12.68 -6.53
CA GLY A 211 -9.29 14.00 -5.95
C GLY A 211 -9.16 15.10 -6.99
N THR A 212 -9.38 16.32 -6.54
CA THR A 212 -9.24 17.56 -7.33
C THR A 212 -8.10 18.37 -6.76
N TRP A 213 -7.18 18.79 -7.62
CA TRP A 213 -6.12 19.70 -7.22
C TRP A 213 -6.69 21.05 -6.77
N VAL A 214 -6.23 21.50 -5.60
CA VAL A 214 -6.66 22.78 -5.00
C VAL A 214 -5.60 23.83 -5.32
N ARG A 215 -5.97 24.80 -6.19
CA ARG A 215 -5.11 25.97 -6.43
C ARG A 215 -5.01 26.80 -5.17
N THR A 216 -3.85 26.79 -4.54
CA THR A 216 -3.59 27.74 -3.46
C THR A 216 -3.05 29.01 -4.03
N THR A 217 -3.83 30.06 -3.96
CA THR A 217 -3.34 31.46 -4.14
C THR A 217 -2.47 31.88 -2.95
N ASP A 218 -2.49 31.12 -1.87
CA ASP A 218 -1.73 31.37 -0.64
C ASP A 218 -0.67 30.26 -0.45
N ARG A 219 0.62 30.65 -0.47
CA ARG A 219 1.78 29.78 -0.29
C ARG A 219 1.92 29.19 1.13
N ARG A 220 0.98 29.41 2.01
CA ARG A 220 0.95 28.89 3.37
C ARG A 220 -0.14 27.84 3.52
N ILE A 221 0.14 26.60 3.07
CA ILE A 221 -0.62 25.46 3.55
C ILE A 221 -0.21 25.32 5.02
N PRO A 222 -1.12 25.50 5.99
CA PRO A 222 -0.76 25.24 7.37
C PRO A 222 -0.41 23.76 7.48
N LEU A 223 0.82 23.47 7.89
CA LEU A 223 1.14 22.14 8.37
C LEU A 223 0.10 21.77 9.43
N PRO A 224 -0.41 20.53 9.47
CA PRO A 224 -1.23 20.10 10.58
C PRO A 224 -0.41 20.32 11.85
N VAL A 225 -0.81 21.31 12.63
CA VAL A 225 -0.21 21.59 13.94
C VAL A 225 -0.55 20.37 14.77
N LEU A 226 0.47 19.63 15.19
CA LEU A 226 0.33 18.67 16.27
C LEU A 226 -0.24 19.44 17.45
N SER A 227 -1.54 19.31 17.69
CA SER A 227 -2.17 19.85 18.89
C SER A 227 -1.54 19.08 20.06
N THR A 228 -0.62 19.70 20.73
CA THR A 228 -0.17 19.25 22.05
C THR A 228 -1.36 19.49 22.97
N ALA A 229 -2.18 18.43 23.15
CA ALA A 229 -3.14 18.40 24.24
C ALA A 229 -2.32 18.46 25.54
N GLY A 230 -2.47 19.58 26.28
CA GLY A 230 -1.95 19.76 27.62
C GLY A 230 -2.64 18.85 28.65
#